data_89506ac981b42c76d47bc8b11b14e358
#
_entry.id   89506ac981b42c76d47bc8b11b14e358
#
_cell.length_a   1.000
_cell.length_b   1.000
_cell.length_c   1.000
_cell.angle_alpha   90.00
_cell.angle_beta   90.00
_cell.angle_gamma   90.00
#
_symmetry.space_group_name_H-M   'P 1'
#
loop_
_entity.id
_entity.type
_entity.pdbx_description
1 polymer ?
#
loop_
_entity_poly.entity_id
_entity_poly.type
_entity_poly.pdbx_seq_one_letter_code
_entity_poly.pdbx_strand_id
1 'polypeptide(L)'
;MNTSELETYLHQRIPLSLAMAVAVRSATTDGVELFAPLAPNINHRDTVFGGSASAVAILAAWSALYVRMRAEMRAGRIVIRRNKMSYERPIIGDFTARSAPPEAAAWAKAIAALGKGRPARVHVTATLECLGERVGVLEGEFVVMPVA
;
A
#
# COMPACT_ATOMS: atom_id res chain seq x y z
N MET A 1 0.75 15.38 4.45
CA MET A 1 -0.41 14.55 4.82
C MET A 1 -0.06 13.76 6.07
N ASN A 2 -0.88 13.84 7.10
CA ASN A 2 -0.66 13.10 8.33
C ASN A 2 -1.41 11.77 8.33
N THR A 3 -1.24 10.96 9.37
CA THR A 3 -1.87 9.63 9.47
C THR A 3 -3.39 9.70 9.46
N SER A 4 -3.97 10.66 10.17
CA SER A 4 -5.43 10.83 10.23
C SER A 4 -6.03 11.22 8.88
N GLU A 5 -5.37 12.09 8.15
CA GLU A 5 -5.81 12.50 6.81
C GLU A 5 -5.77 11.34 5.82
N LEU A 6 -4.70 10.56 5.85
CA LEU A 6 -4.59 9.38 4.98
C LEU A 6 -5.65 8.35 5.33
N GLU A 7 -5.83 8.04 6.62
CA GLU A 7 -6.84 7.07 7.06
C GLU A 7 -8.24 7.47 6.63
N THR A 8 -8.60 8.73 6.84
CA THR A 8 -9.89 9.28 6.41
C THR A 8 -10.06 9.17 4.90
N TYR A 9 -9.03 9.53 4.15
CA TYR A 9 -9.05 9.42 2.69
C TYR A 9 -9.29 7.97 2.24
N LEU A 10 -8.54 7.02 2.81
CA LEU A 10 -8.67 5.61 2.47
C LEU A 10 -10.08 5.09 2.76
N HIS A 11 -10.60 5.37 3.96
CA HIS A 11 -11.93 4.91 4.36
C HIS A 11 -13.04 5.47 3.48
N GLN A 12 -12.91 6.72 3.05
CA GLN A 12 -13.91 7.35 2.20
C GLN A 12 -13.84 6.93 0.73
N ARG A 13 -12.63 6.76 0.20
CA ARG A 13 -12.42 6.48 -1.22
C ARG A 13 -12.33 4.99 -1.54
N ILE A 14 -11.93 4.20 -0.57
CA ILE A 14 -11.81 2.74 -0.70
C ILE A 14 -12.57 2.11 0.46
N PRO A 15 -13.92 1.99 0.34
CA PRO A 15 -14.77 1.51 1.44
C PRO A 15 -14.33 0.15 2.03
N LEU A 16 -13.71 -0.71 1.21
CA LEU A 16 -13.17 -1.98 1.69
C LEU A 16 -12.14 -1.78 2.81
N SER A 17 -11.36 -0.69 2.77
CA SER A 17 -10.37 -0.40 3.81
C SER A 17 -11.03 -0.16 5.17
N LEU A 18 -12.23 0.41 5.17
CA LEU A 18 -13.03 0.57 6.39
C LEU A 18 -13.56 -0.79 6.88
N ALA A 19 -14.06 -1.61 5.97
CA ALA A 19 -14.56 -2.95 6.31
C ALA A 19 -13.46 -3.84 6.89
N MET A 20 -12.23 -3.72 6.39
CA MET A 20 -11.06 -4.42 6.91
C MET A 20 -10.53 -3.80 8.22
N ALA A 21 -11.10 -2.69 8.66
CA ALA A 21 -10.68 -1.92 9.83
C ALA A 21 -9.21 -1.48 9.75
N VAL A 22 -8.77 -1.07 8.57
CA VAL A 22 -7.40 -0.58 8.36
C VAL A 22 -7.19 0.73 9.11
N ALA A 23 -6.10 0.81 9.86
CA ALA A 23 -5.65 2.02 10.52
C ALA A 23 -4.26 2.41 9.98
N VAL A 24 -4.01 3.72 9.88
CA VAL A 24 -2.72 4.23 9.44
C VAL A 24 -1.86 4.52 10.66
N ARG A 25 -0.75 3.81 10.82
CA ARG A 25 0.19 4.00 11.93
C ARG A 25 1.26 5.03 11.64
N SER A 26 1.77 5.05 10.41
CA SER A 26 2.72 6.08 9.98
C SER A 26 2.53 6.38 8.50
N ALA A 27 2.78 7.62 8.13
CA ALA A 27 2.66 8.07 6.74
C ALA A 27 3.66 9.23 6.52
N THR A 28 4.79 8.92 5.92
CA THR A 28 5.83 9.88 5.59
C THR A 28 6.33 9.64 4.18
N THR A 29 7.20 10.54 3.69
CA THR A 29 7.85 10.33 2.39
C THR A 29 8.82 9.15 2.40
N ASP A 30 9.18 8.64 3.58
CA ASP A 30 10.04 7.47 3.73
C ASP A 30 9.25 6.16 3.77
N GLY A 31 7.93 6.22 3.84
CA GLY A 31 7.09 5.05 3.80
C GLY A 31 5.80 5.17 4.57
N VAL A 32 4.99 4.13 4.44
CA VAL A 32 3.68 4.02 5.09
C VAL A 32 3.61 2.71 5.84
N GLU A 33 3.04 2.74 7.04
CA GLU A 33 2.70 1.54 7.79
C GLU A 33 1.20 1.54 8.08
N LEU A 34 0.54 0.48 7.65
CA LEU A 34 -0.87 0.21 7.92
C LEU A 34 -0.99 -0.92 8.93
N PHE A 35 -2.06 -0.87 9.70
CA PHE A 35 -2.43 -1.92 10.65
C PHE A 35 -3.80 -2.46 10.27
N ALA A 36 -3.99 -3.78 10.44
CA ALA A 36 -5.31 -4.40 10.29
C ALA A 36 -5.51 -5.48 11.37
N PRO A 37 -6.68 -5.51 12.02
CA PRO A 37 -6.95 -6.53 13.02
C PRO A 37 -7.35 -7.86 12.39
N LEU A 38 -7.16 -8.95 13.13
CA LEU A 38 -7.56 -10.28 12.69
C LEU A 38 -9.08 -10.41 12.51
N ALA A 39 -9.87 -9.93 13.47
CA ALA A 39 -11.29 -10.21 13.56
C ALA A 39 -12.09 -9.95 12.26
N PRO A 40 -12.04 -8.76 11.63
CA PRO A 40 -12.79 -8.55 10.38
C PRO A 40 -12.13 -9.19 9.16
N ASN A 41 -10.94 -9.74 9.29
CA ASN A 41 -10.13 -10.29 8.19
C ASN A 41 -9.92 -11.80 8.32
N ILE A 42 -10.65 -12.43 9.22
CA ILE A 42 -10.46 -13.83 9.58
C ILE A 42 -11.02 -14.77 8.50
N ASN A 43 -10.37 -15.91 8.33
CA ASN A 43 -10.83 -16.98 7.46
C ASN A 43 -11.38 -18.16 8.26
N HIS A 44 -11.72 -19.26 7.57
CA HIS A 44 -12.29 -20.47 8.17
C HIS A 44 -11.31 -21.26 9.06
N ARG A 45 -10.04 -20.87 9.10
CA ARG A 45 -8.99 -21.51 9.91
C ARG A 45 -8.50 -20.64 11.06
N ASP A 46 -9.23 -19.57 11.36
CA ASP A 46 -8.89 -18.60 12.42
C ASP A 46 -7.57 -17.85 12.17
N THR A 47 -7.16 -17.74 10.92
CA THR A 47 -6.03 -16.91 10.48
C THR A 47 -6.54 -15.84 9.53
N VAL A 48 -5.66 -14.91 9.12
CA VAL A 48 -6.05 -13.87 8.19
C VAL A 48 -6.32 -14.46 6.81
N PHE A 49 -7.49 -14.12 6.24
CA PHE A 49 -7.82 -14.47 4.87
C PHE A 49 -6.77 -13.91 3.89
N GLY A 50 -6.28 -14.76 2.97
CA GLY A 50 -5.25 -14.37 2.01
C GLY A 50 -5.63 -13.14 1.19
N GLY A 51 -6.90 -12.99 0.83
CA GLY A 51 -7.42 -11.82 0.14
C GLY A 51 -7.28 -10.54 0.96
N SER A 52 -7.53 -10.59 2.26
CA SER A 52 -7.33 -9.44 3.17
C SER A 52 -5.84 -9.10 3.29
N ALA A 53 -4.98 -10.10 3.47
CA ALA A 53 -3.54 -9.90 3.55
C ALA A 53 -3.01 -9.21 2.29
N SER A 54 -3.39 -9.72 1.12
CA SER A 54 -3.03 -9.13 -0.17
C SER A 54 -3.57 -7.71 -0.33
N ALA A 55 -4.83 -7.49 0.02
CA ALA A 55 -5.47 -6.17 -0.10
C ALA A 55 -4.79 -5.11 0.78
N VAL A 56 -4.47 -5.46 2.04
CA VAL A 56 -3.78 -4.52 2.94
C VAL A 56 -2.37 -4.23 2.44
N ALA A 57 -1.66 -5.24 1.92
CA ALA A 57 -0.33 -5.05 1.33
C ALA A 57 -0.38 -4.13 0.10
N ILE A 58 -1.35 -4.34 -0.80
CA ILE A 58 -1.56 -3.47 -1.96
C ILE A 58 -1.85 -2.04 -1.51
N LEU A 59 -2.70 -1.90 -0.50
CA LEU A 59 -3.09 -0.60 0.01
C LEU A 59 -1.90 0.15 0.62
N ALA A 60 -1.01 -0.55 1.32
CA ALA A 60 0.21 0.05 1.85
C ALA A 60 1.14 0.55 0.73
N ALA A 61 1.34 -0.26 -0.29
CA ALA A 61 2.16 0.10 -1.45
C ALA A 61 1.57 1.28 -2.22
N TRP A 62 0.25 1.25 -2.46
CA TRP A 62 -0.47 2.34 -3.08
C TRP A 62 -0.33 3.64 -2.27
N SER A 63 -0.48 3.53 -0.96
CA SER A 63 -0.41 4.68 -0.05
C SER A 63 0.99 5.30 -0.02
N ALA A 64 2.03 4.49 -0.09
CA ALA A 64 3.41 4.99 -0.15
C ALA A 64 3.63 5.88 -1.39
N LEU A 65 3.09 5.45 -2.54
CA LEU A 65 3.13 6.26 -3.77
C LEU A 65 2.29 7.53 -3.63
N TYR A 66 1.10 7.39 -3.08
CA TYR A 66 0.17 8.51 -2.91
C TYR A 66 0.76 9.61 -2.02
N VAL A 67 1.29 9.23 -0.87
CA VAL A 67 1.93 10.17 0.06
C VAL A 67 3.12 10.86 -0.60
N ARG A 68 3.93 10.12 -1.35
CA ARG A 68 5.08 10.68 -2.05
C ARG A 68 4.66 11.69 -3.11
N MET A 69 3.65 11.37 -3.91
CA MET A 69 3.14 12.30 -4.92
C MET A 69 2.55 13.56 -4.30
N ARG A 70 1.80 13.41 -3.22
CA ARG A 70 1.23 14.53 -2.48
C ARG A 70 2.31 15.47 -1.93
N ALA A 71 3.37 14.89 -1.37
CA ALA A 71 4.49 15.67 -0.83
C ALA A 71 5.21 16.51 -1.90
N GLU A 72 5.24 16.01 -3.13
CA GLU A 72 5.82 16.71 -4.27
C GLU A 72 4.80 17.54 -5.05
N MET A 73 3.59 17.68 -4.51
CA MET A 73 2.47 18.43 -5.13
C MET A 73 2.17 17.98 -6.56
N ARG A 74 2.28 16.67 -6.81
CA ARG A 74 2.03 16.09 -8.13
C ARG A 74 0.66 15.44 -8.18
N ALA A 75 -0.03 15.63 -9.28
CA ALA A 75 -1.32 15.01 -9.55
C ALA A 75 -1.13 13.80 -10.47
N GLY A 76 -1.94 12.77 -10.23
CA GLY A 76 -1.94 11.57 -11.05
C GLY A 76 -2.87 10.52 -10.45
N ARG A 77 -3.27 9.56 -11.27
CA ARG A 77 -4.04 8.40 -10.83
C ARG A 77 -3.10 7.23 -10.66
N ILE A 78 -3.14 6.62 -9.49
CA ILE A 78 -2.31 5.46 -9.18
C ILE A 78 -3.19 4.22 -9.25
N VAL A 79 -2.86 3.30 -10.14
CA VAL A 79 -3.57 2.02 -10.28
C VAL A 79 -2.56 0.89 -10.27
N ILE A 80 -2.96 -0.25 -9.70
CA ILE A 80 -2.14 -1.45 -9.76
C ILE A 80 -2.35 -2.14 -11.11
N ARG A 81 -1.26 -2.57 -11.73
CA ARG A 81 -1.29 -3.29 -12.99
C ARG A 81 -1.08 -4.78 -12.80
N ARG A 82 -0.17 -5.13 -11.90
CA ARG A 82 0.25 -6.50 -11.68
C ARG A 82 0.85 -6.61 -10.29
N ASN A 83 0.66 -7.76 -9.65
CA ASN A 83 1.33 -8.00 -8.38
C ASN A 83 1.59 -9.50 -8.19
N LYS A 84 2.56 -9.78 -7.31
CA LYS A 84 2.84 -11.11 -6.81
C LYS A 84 2.84 -11.04 -5.30
N MET A 85 1.97 -11.84 -4.67
CA MET A 85 1.90 -11.97 -3.23
C MET A 85 2.49 -13.30 -2.80
N SER A 86 3.45 -13.24 -1.88
CA SER A 86 4.04 -14.44 -1.27
C SER A 86 3.55 -14.54 0.17
N TYR A 87 2.82 -15.62 0.46
CA TYR A 87 2.30 -15.93 1.80
C TYR A 87 3.30 -16.86 2.46
N GLU A 88 4.13 -16.32 3.33
CA GLU A 88 5.25 -17.05 3.91
C GLU A 88 4.87 -17.84 5.16
N ARG A 89 3.91 -17.34 5.93
CA ARG A 89 3.40 -17.98 7.15
C ARG A 89 1.93 -17.63 7.34
N PRO A 90 1.14 -18.49 8.03
CA PRO A 90 -0.19 -18.11 8.46
C PRO A 90 -0.13 -16.87 9.37
N ILE A 91 -1.05 -15.94 9.16
CA ILE A 91 -1.13 -14.72 9.98
C ILE A 91 -2.15 -14.97 11.07
N ILE A 92 -1.68 -15.20 12.28
CA ILE A 92 -2.47 -15.70 13.41
C ILE A 92 -3.04 -14.62 14.33
N GLY A 93 -2.81 -13.36 14.01
CA GLY A 93 -3.24 -12.24 14.84
C GLY A 93 -3.33 -10.97 14.02
N ASP A 94 -3.45 -9.84 14.73
CA ASP A 94 -3.38 -8.53 14.11
C ASP A 94 -2.04 -8.37 13.39
N PHE A 95 -2.04 -7.63 12.29
CA PHE A 95 -0.87 -7.55 11.45
C PHE A 95 -0.67 -6.14 10.89
N THR A 96 0.53 -5.89 10.40
CA THR A 96 0.90 -4.63 9.76
C THR A 96 1.38 -4.87 8.34
N ALA A 97 1.21 -3.86 7.50
CA ALA A 97 1.78 -3.80 6.16
C ALA A 97 2.64 -2.54 6.08
N ARG A 98 3.90 -2.71 5.72
CA ARG A 98 4.85 -1.61 5.60
C ARG A 98 5.36 -1.53 4.17
N SER A 99 5.36 -0.32 3.61
CA SER A 99 5.86 -0.07 2.27
C SER A 99 6.75 1.17 2.27
N ALA A 100 7.92 1.04 1.66
CA ALA A 100 8.82 2.16 1.40
C ALA A 100 8.52 2.75 0.02
N PRO A 101 8.88 4.03 -0.24
CA PRO A 101 8.77 4.59 -1.57
C PRO A 101 9.68 3.87 -2.54
N PRO A 102 9.45 4.02 -3.87
CA PRO A 102 10.32 3.45 -4.87
C PRO A 102 11.76 3.95 -4.72
N GLU A 103 12.70 3.18 -5.27
CA GLU A 103 14.09 3.61 -5.38
C GLU A 103 14.20 4.99 -6.05
N ALA A 104 15.14 5.81 -5.59
CA ALA A 104 15.27 7.20 -6.04
C ALA A 104 15.42 7.32 -7.57
N ALA A 105 16.23 6.47 -8.21
CA ALA A 105 16.42 6.49 -9.65
C ALA A 105 15.15 6.13 -10.42
N ALA A 106 14.42 5.11 -9.95
CA ALA A 106 13.14 4.71 -10.53
C ALA A 106 12.08 5.79 -10.36
N TRP A 107 12.06 6.45 -9.21
CA TRP A 107 11.15 7.55 -8.97
C TRP A 107 11.43 8.74 -9.87
N ALA A 108 12.69 9.14 -10.01
CA ALA A 108 13.10 10.23 -10.90
C ALA A 108 12.67 9.97 -12.36
N LYS A 109 12.82 8.72 -12.83
CA LYS A 109 12.39 8.31 -14.17
C LYS A 109 10.87 8.40 -14.32
N ALA A 110 10.13 7.99 -13.30
CA ALA A 110 8.67 8.06 -13.29
C ALA A 110 8.19 9.52 -13.36
N ILE A 111 8.79 10.39 -12.56
CA ILE A 111 8.45 11.82 -12.54
C ILE A 111 8.76 12.48 -13.88
N ALA A 112 9.87 12.12 -14.52
CA ALA A 112 10.21 12.62 -15.85
C ALA A 112 9.15 12.20 -16.90
N ALA A 113 8.66 10.96 -16.85
CA ALA A 113 7.61 10.50 -17.74
C ALA A 113 6.31 11.27 -17.53
N LEU A 114 5.91 11.46 -16.27
CA LEU A 114 4.70 12.22 -15.92
C LEU A 114 4.81 13.68 -16.39
N GLY A 115 5.98 14.28 -16.27
CA GLY A 115 6.24 15.64 -16.76
C GLY A 115 6.07 15.79 -18.26
N LYS A 116 6.19 14.70 -19.00
CA LYS A 116 5.97 14.65 -20.46
C LYS A 116 4.54 14.18 -20.82
N GLY A 117 3.64 14.07 -19.83
CA GLY A 117 2.27 13.61 -20.04
C GLY A 117 2.16 12.13 -20.35
N ARG A 118 3.16 11.32 -19.97
CA ARG A 118 3.17 9.88 -20.20
C ARG A 118 2.91 9.09 -18.93
N PRO A 119 2.23 7.92 -19.03
CA PRO A 119 2.11 7.02 -17.89
C PRO A 119 3.47 6.56 -17.40
N ALA A 120 3.60 6.39 -16.08
CA ALA A 120 4.82 5.91 -15.46
C ALA A 120 4.56 4.57 -14.76
N ARG A 121 5.43 3.59 -14.98
CA ARG A 121 5.42 2.32 -14.26
C ARG A 121 6.35 2.41 -13.07
N VAL A 122 5.86 1.95 -11.93
CA VAL A 122 6.61 2.02 -10.67
C VAL A 122 6.47 0.70 -9.93
N HIS A 123 7.59 0.13 -9.49
CA HIS A 123 7.61 -1.05 -8.64
C HIS A 123 7.66 -0.65 -7.18
N VAL A 124 6.75 -1.19 -6.38
CA VAL A 124 6.69 -0.96 -4.94
C VAL A 124 6.46 -2.28 -4.24
N THR A 125 7.19 -2.50 -3.16
CA THR A 125 7.03 -3.69 -2.33
C THR A 125 6.34 -3.34 -1.02
N ALA A 126 5.64 -4.31 -0.45
CA ALA A 126 5.08 -4.19 0.89
C ALA A 126 5.38 -5.47 1.67
N THR A 127 5.73 -5.30 2.93
CA THR A 127 6.04 -6.41 3.83
C THR A 127 4.97 -6.52 4.89
N LEU A 128 4.44 -7.72 5.09
CA LEU A 128 3.49 -8.01 6.17
C LEU A 128 4.23 -8.59 7.37
N GLU A 129 3.87 -8.10 8.55
CA GLU A 129 4.43 -8.57 9.82
C GLU A 129 3.31 -8.88 10.81
N CYS A 130 3.51 -9.94 11.60
CA CYS A 130 2.62 -10.33 12.68
C CYS A 130 3.48 -10.82 13.85
N LEU A 131 3.22 -10.30 15.05
CA LEU A 131 3.97 -10.66 16.26
C LEU A 131 5.50 -10.53 16.08
N GLY A 132 5.93 -9.48 15.38
CA GLY A 132 7.36 -9.21 15.17
C GLY A 132 8.03 -10.04 14.09
N GLU A 133 7.30 -10.89 13.38
CA GLU A 133 7.83 -11.74 12.31
C GLU A 133 7.26 -11.35 10.95
N ARG A 134 8.09 -11.43 9.93
CA ARG A 134 7.64 -11.29 8.54
C ARG A 134 6.80 -12.50 8.15
N VAL A 135 5.59 -12.25 7.65
CA VAL A 135 4.64 -13.29 7.29
C VAL A 135 4.27 -13.29 5.81
N GLY A 136 4.60 -12.23 5.10
CA GLY A 136 4.33 -12.15 3.66
C GLY A 136 5.01 -10.95 3.01
N VAL A 137 5.11 -11.01 1.69
CA VAL A 137 5.70 -9.94 0.86
C VAL A 137 4.87 -9.78 -0.40
N LEU A 138 4.57 -8.53 -0.72
CA LEU A 138 3.97 -8.14 -1.99
C LEU A 138 5.01 -7.46 -2.87
N GLU A 139 5.06 -7.87 -4.14
CA GLU A 139 5.77 -7.15 -5.19
C GLU A 139 4.72 -6.59 -6.13
N GLY A 140 4.57 -5.26 -6.18
CA GLY A 140 3.55 -4.59 -6.97
C GLY A 140 4.13 -3.77 -8.11
N GLU A 141 3.51 -3.87 -9.28
CA GLU A 141 3.75 -2.95 -10.38
C GLU A 141 2.55 -2.02 -10.49
N PHE A 142 2.78 -0.75 -10.25
CA PHE A 142 1.78 0.29 -10.34
C PHE A 142 2.00 1.13 -11.58
N VAL A 143 0.92 1.72 -12.06
CA VAL A 143 0.98 2.71 -13.13
C VAL A 143 0.43 4.01 -12.57
N VAL A 144 1.21 5.08 -12.71
CA VAL A 144 0.75 6.43 -12.43
C VAL A 144 0.33 7.04 -13.75
N MET A 145 -0.95 7.36 -13.86
CA MET A 145 -1.51 7.97 -15.05
C MET A 145 -1.51 9.49 -14.89
N PRO A 146 -1.03 10.25 -15.88
CA PRO A 146 -1.12 11.69 -15.81
C PRO A 146 -2.59 12.13 -15.78
N VAL A 147 -2.86 13.23 -15.10
CA VAL A 147 -4.20 13.86 -15.12
C VAL A 147 -4.30 14.68 -16.40
N ALA A 148 -5.38 14.47 -17.13
CA ALA A 148 -5.66 15.22 -18.35
C ALA A 148 -6.04 16.68 -18.03
#